data_5ad2ce39b3936ea85d657db56b246c1f
#
_entry.id   5ad2ce39b3936ea85d657db56b246c1f
#
_cell.length_a   1.000
_cell.length_b   1.000
_cell.length_c   1.000
_cell.angle_alpha   90.00
_cell.angle_beta   90.00
_cell.angle_gamma   90.00
#
_symmetry.space_group_name_H-M   'P 1'
#
loop_
_entity.id
_entity.type
_entity.pdbx_description
1 polymer ?
#
loop_
_entity_poly.entity_id
_entity_poly.type
_entity_poly.pdbx_seq_one_letter_code
_entity_poly.pdbx_strand_id
1 'polypeptide(L)'
;MPGRALQAMTRARVDDRMTMTLHTAAYVHAGLYQDSVALMRVAQGLQALPGVVHATLQMGSPANKDILRDAGLLDDAVAAAGPADIMVVVQARGADACRAALAEARARLSGESRPPSGTGDAAGNTRPMARALRQAAGAAAGPTAGAGLAQISVPGPYAAAEALKALALGLDVFLFSDNVPLAQEVALKREAQRRGRLVMGPDCGTAIVGGVPLGFANAVRRGSIGLVAASGTGLQEVTSQIHRLGGGVSQAIGTGGRDLQAEVGAVSMRQGIALLARDPGTRVIAIISKPPAPEVAGWVRAALEAAGKPAVVLFIGEPAAAPRRRGGQPPLAQVGTLVD
;
A
#
# COMPACT_ATOMS: atom_id res chain seq x y z
N MET A 1 66.63 3.51 -41.45
CA MET A 1 65.43 4.33 -41.39
C MET A 1 64.19 3.47 -41.44
N PRO A 2 63.62 3.05 -40.31
CA PRO A 2 62.29 2.44 -40.23
C PRO A 2 61.35 3.40 -39.47
N GLY A 3 60.46 4.08 -40.15
CA GLY A 3 59.62 5.07 -39.53
C GLY A 3 58.43 5.56 -40.36
N ARG A 4 57.71 4.65 -41.05
CA ARG A 4 56.48 5.04 -41.81
C ARG A 4 55.39 3.97 -41.88
N ALA A 5 55.41 2.93 -41.06
CA ALA A 5 54.41 1.88 -41.08
C ALA A 5 53.51 1.78 -39.86
N LEU A 6 53.55 2.77 -38.91
CA LEU A 6 52.80 2.68 -37.65
C LEU A 6 51.73 3.77 -37.47
N GLN A 7 51.38 4.51 -38.54
CA GLN A 7 50.35 5.56 -38.47
C GLN A 7 49.07 5.31 -39.28
N ALA A 8 48.94 4.14 -39.89
CA ALA A 8 47.76 3.79 -40.71
C ALA A 8 46.79 2.79 -40.06
N MET A 9 46.98 2.34 -38.77
CA MET A 9 46.11 1.40 -38.11
C MET A 9 45.33 1.95 -36.91
N THR A 10 45.28 3.26 -36.73
CA THR A 10 44.57 3.88 -35.58
C THR A 10 43.42 4.82 -36.00
N ARG A 11 42.83 4.63 -37.17
CA ARG A 11 41.70 5.45 -37.63
C ARG A 11 40.53 4.64 -38.22
N ALA A 12 40.29 3.43 -37.75
CA ALA A 12 39.13 2.63 -38.17
C ALA A 12 38.47 1.97 -36.95
N ARG A 13 38.16 2.75 -35.91
CA ARG A 13 37.35 2.33 -34.78
C ARG A 13 36.72 3.53 -34.09
N VAL A 14 35.91 4.30 -34.77
CA VAL A 14 34.89 5.18 -34.17
C VAL A 14 33.93 5.48 -35.32
N ASP A 15 32.79 4.85 -35.31
CA ASP A 15 31.42 5.28 -35.61
C ASP A 15 30.57 4.12 -36.12
N ASP A 16 30.32 3.16 -35.23
CA ASP A 16 29.15 2.33 -35.37
C ASP A 16 28.31 2.45 -34.08
N ARG A 17 28.09 3.65 -33.64
CA ARG A 17 26.92 4.00 -32.83
C ARG A 17 25.76 4.18 -33.80
N MET A 18 25.17 3.05 -34.21
CA MET A 18 23.80 3.03 -34.67
C MET A 18 22.98 3.82 -33.64
N THR A 19 22.54 5.01 -34.00
CA THR A 19 21.50 5.77 -33.31
C THR A 19 20.24 4.90 -33.35
N MET A 20 20.11 3.99 -32.37
CA MET A 20 18.95 3.13 -32.23
C MET A 20 17.78 4.02 -31.83
N THR A 21 16.94 4.33 -32.82
CA THR A 21 15.73 5.14 -32.62
C THR A 21 14.83 4.42 -31.61
N LEU A 22 14.61 5.03 -30.45
CA LEU A 22 13.62 4.57 -29.50
C LEU A 22 12.23 4.92 -30.03
N HIS A 23 11.39 3.92 -30.13
CA HIS A 23 9.98 4.08 -30.45
C HIS A 23 9.17 4.04 -29.15
N THR A 24 8.27 5.00 -28.99
CA THR A 24 7.27 5.02 -27.91
C THR A 24 5.91 4.70 -28.50
N ALA A 25 5.17 3.83 -27.88
CA ALA A 25 3.79 3.54 -28.25
C ALA A 25 2.95 3.29 -26.99
N ALA A 26 1.71 3.71 -27.05
CA ALA A 26 0.81 3.66 -25.90
C ALA A 26 -0.61 3.29 -26.30
N TYR A 27 -1.38 2.78 -25.35
CA TYR A 27 -2.83 2.64 -25.49
C TYR A 27 -3.50 2.71 -24.12
N VAL A 28 -4.83 2.92 -24.13
CA VAL A 28 -5.67 2.88 -22.94
C VAL A 28 -6.50 1.61 -22.93
N HIS A 29 -6.44 0.85 -21.84
CA HIS A 29 -7.36 -0.25 -21.58
C HIS A 29 -8.51 0.28 -20.73
N ALA A 30 -9.66 0.47 -21.34
CA ALA A 30 -10.79 1.12 -20.71
C ALA A 30 -11.53 0.20 -19.73
N GLY A 31 -11.99 0.78 -18.62
CA GLY A 31 -12.91 0.15 -17.68
C GLY A 31 -12.36 -1.06 -16.92
N LEU A 32 -11.06 -1.22 -16.86
CA LEU A 32 -10.39 -2.29 -16.10
C LEU A 32 -9.60 -1.71 -14.93
N TYR A 33 -10.04 -2.01 -13.72
CA TYR A 33 -9.26 -1.70 -12.53
C TYR A 33 -8.31 -2.83 -12.20
N GLN A 34 -7.04 -2.48 -11.98
CA GLN A 34 -6.01 -3.37 -11.47
C GLN A 34 -5.24 -2.67 -10.36
N ASP A 35 -4.85 -3.39 -9.33
CA ASP A 35 -3.97 -2.86 -8.30
C ASP A 35 -2.56 -2.57 -8.85
N SER A 36 -1.86 -1.66 -8.20
CA SER A 36 -0.53 -1.21 -8.65
C SER A 36 0.51 -2.34 -8.69
N VAL A 37 0.39 -3.35 -7.84
CA VAL A 37 1.32 -4.49 -7.82
C VAL A 37 1.09 -5.39 -9.03
N ALA A 38 -0.18 -5.64 -9.37
CA ALA A 38 -0.52 -6.38 -10.58
C ALA A 38 -0.02 -5.65 -11.83
N LEU A 39 -0.23 -4.33 -11.92
CA LEU A 39 0.28 -3.50 -13.01
C LEU A 39 1.81 -3.51 -13.09
N MET A 40 2.51 -3.41 -11.94
CA MET A 40 3.97 -3.51 -11.90
C MET A 40 4.50 -4.87 -12.38
N ARG A 41 3.83 -5.97 -12.02
CA ARG A 41 4.19 -7.32 -12.50
C ARG A 41 4.04 -7.44 -14.01
N VAL A 42 2.97 -6.89 -14.57
CA VAL A 42 2.79 -6.85 -16.03
C VAL A 42 3.90 -6.01 -16.66
N ALA A 43 4.18 -4.81 -16.12
CA ALA A 43 5.25 -3.93 -16.60
C ALA A 43 6.62 -4.63 -16.61
N GLN A 44 6.99 -5.30 -15.51
CA GLN A 44 8.22 -6.07 -15.40
C GLN A 44 8.29 -7.19 -16.46
N GLY A 45 7.19 -7.90 -16.66
CA GLY A 45 7.11 -8.94 -17.69
C GLY A 45 7.27 -8.41 -19.11
N LEU A 46 6.77 -7.19 -19.38
CA LEU A 46 6.96 -6.52 -20.67
C LEU A 46 8.41 -6.04 -20.86
N GLN A 47 9.04 -5.53 -19.81
CA GLN A 47 10.44 -5.09 -19.84
C GLN A 47 11.41 -6.26 -20.11
N ALA A 48 11.02 -7.48 -19.80
CA ALA A 48 11.82 -8.68 -20.11
C ALA A 48 11.75 -9.10 -21.59
N LEU A 49 10.86 -8.49 -22.38
CA LEU A 49 10.73 -8.82 -23.80
C LEU A 49 11.90 -8.26 -24.63
N PRO A 50 12.36 -8.95 -25.68
CA PRO A 50 13.44 -8.49 -26.53
C PRO A 50 13.15 -7.12 -27.13
N GLY A 51 14.12 -6.19 -27.01
CA GLY A 51 14.01 -4.85 -27.56
C GLY A 51 13.23 -3.84 -26.73
N VAL A 52 12.50 -4.25 -25.71
CA VAL A 52 11.82 -3.32 -24.78
C VAL A 52 12.85 -2.66 -23.87
N VAL A 53 12.80 -1.33 -23.78
CA VAL A 53 13.70 -0.52 -22.95
C VAL A 53 12.98 -0.06 -21.68
N HIS A 54 11.71 0.34 -21.82
CA HIS A 54 10.86 0.74 -20.71
C HIS A 54 9.40 0.35 -20.97
N ALA A 55 8.73 -0.08 -19.93
CA ALA A 55 7.29 -0.29 -19.95
C ALA A 55 6.70 0.19 -18.63
N THR A 56 5.60 0.91 -18.70
CA THR A 56 4.85 1.35 -17.52
C THR A 56 3.36 1.13 -17.74
N LEU A 57 2.71 0.67 -16.69
CA LEU A 57 1.26 0.52 -16.63
C LEU A 57 0.76 1.22 -15.35
N GLN A 58 -0.17 2.13 -15.51
CA GLN A 58 -0.72 2.92 -14.40
C GLN A 58 -2.21 3.20 -14.63
N MET A 59 -2.96 3.35 -13.54
CA MET A 59 -4.33 3.85 -13.62
C MET A 59 -4.35 5.31 -14.10
N GLY A 60 -5.37 5.72 -14.85
CA GLY A 60 -5.51 7.06 -15.44
C GLY A 60 -5.88 8.16 -14.43
N SER A 61 -5.36 8.10 -13.21
CA SER A 61 -5.54 9.16 -12.20
C SER A 61 -4.76 10.43 -12.56
N PRO A 62 -5.19 11.62 -12.11
CA PRO A 62 -4.46 12.88 -12.35
C PRO A 62 -2.99 12.79 -11.94
N ALA A 63 -2.70 12.27 -10.75
CA ALA A 63 -1.33 12.12 -10.24
C ALA A 63 -0.46 11.22 -11.14
N ASN A 64 -1.00 10.11 -11.65
CA ASN A 64 -0.27 9.23 -12.55
C ASN A 64 -0.03 9.87 -13.93
N LYS A 65 -0.97 10.69 -14.40
CA LYS A 65 -0.77 11.47 -15.64
C LYS A 65 0.30 12.53 -15.47
N ASP A 66 0.41 13.17 -14.30
CA ASP A 66 1.48 14.12 -14.00
C ASP A 66 2.85 13.40 -14.02
N ILE A 67 2.96 12.21 -13.45
CA ILE A 67 4.19 11.39 -13.51
C ILE A 67 4.57 11.07 -14.96
N LEU A 68 3.62 10.67 -15.81
CA LEU A 68 3.88 10.39 -17.23
C LEU A 68 4.27 11.64 -18.01
N ARG A 69 3.67 12.78 -17.68
CA ARG A 69 4.00 14.09 -18.29
C ARG A 69 5.43 14.50 -17.95
N ASP A 70 5.82 14.42 -16.68
CA ASP A 70 7.16 14.75 -16.21
C ASP A 70 8.22 13.83 -16.82
N ALA A 71 7.87 12.58 -17.09
CA ALA A 71 8.71 11.61 -17.79
C ALA A 71 8.73 11.79 -19.33
N GLY A 72 7.93 12.71 -19.89
CA GLY A 72 7.81 12.89 -21.35
C GLY A 72 7.12 11.72 -22.06
N LEU A 73 6.28 10.97 -21.35
CA LEU A 73 5.61 9.77 -21.83
C LEU A 73 4.08 9.92 -21.99
N LEU A 74 3.55 11.07 -21.63
CA LEU A 74 2.12 11.37 -21.77
C LEU A 74 1.85 11.86 -23.18
N ASP A 75 1.20 11.04 -24.00
CA ASP A 75 0.64 11.44 -25.29
C ASP A 75 -0.89 11.69 -25.20
N ASP A 76 -1.48 12.19 -26.30
CA ASP A 76 -2.92 12.51 -26.35
C ASP A 76 -3.79 11.25 -26.12
N ALA A 77 -3.33 10.08 -26.53
CA ALA A 77 -4.07 8.82 -26.38
C ALA A 77 -4.26 8.46 -24.90
N VAL A 78 -3.19 8.58 -24.11
CA VAL A 78 -3.24 8.26 -22.67
C VAL A 78 -3.71 9.45 -21.82
N ALA A 79 -3.57 10.68 -22.31
CA ALA A 79 -4.05 11.87 -21.62
C ALA A 79 -5.58 11.86 -21.43
N ALA A 80 -6.33 11.25 -22.35
CA ALA A 80 -7.77 11.12 -22.28
C ALA A 80 -8.26 10.01 -21.32
N ALA A 81 -7.40 9.15 -20.79
CA ALA A 81 -7.78 8.05 -19.92
C ALA A 81 -8.52 8.54 -18.66
N GLY A 82 -9.59 7.87 -18.28
CA GLY A 82 -10.30 8.09 -17.02
C GLY A 82 -9.64 7.40 -15.83
N PRO A 83 -10.03 7.73 -14.59
CA PRO A 83 -9.46 7.12 -13.38
C PRO A 83 -9.64 5.60 -13.29
N ALA A 84 -10.61 5.04 -13.99
CA ALA A 84 -10.89 3.60 -14.05
C ALA A 84 -10.22 2.89 -15.23
N ASP A 85 -9.41 3.59 -16.01
CA ASP A 85 -8.72 3.07 -17.17
C ASP A 85 -7.25 2.81 -16.85
N ILE A 86 -6.64 1.84 -17.52
CA ILE A 86 -5.21 1.58 -17.43
C ILE A 86 -4.50 2.23 -18.62
N MET A 87 -3.56 3.09 -18.33
CA MET A 87 -2.61 3.66 -19.29
C MET A 87 -1.45 2.69 -19.47
N VAL A 88 -1.18 2.27 -20.69
CA VAL A 88 -0.06 1.39 -21.04
C VAL A 88 0.88 2.14 -21.96
N VAL A 89 2.13 2.32 -21.55
CA VAL A 89 3.16 3.01 -22.34
C VAL A 89 4.40 2.12 -22.44
N VAL A 90 4.88 1.92 -23.65
CA VAL A 90 6.06 1.11 -23.94
C VAL A 90 7.05 1.91 -24.79
N GLN A 91 8.32 1.84 -24.41
CA GLN A 91 9.45 2.29 -25.21
C GLN A 91 10.32 1.11 -25.59
N ALA A 92 10.62 0.97 -26.87
CA ALA A 92 11.40 -0.15 -27.38
C ALA A 92 12.32 0.25 -28.53
N ARG A 93 13.32 -0.58 -28.80
CA ARG A 93 14.26 -0.44 -29.91
C ARG A 93 13.61 -0.99 -31.19
N GLY A 94 12.77 -0.14 -31.81
CA GLY A 94 12.05 -0.46 -33.03
C GLY A 94 10.54 -0.61 -32.84
N ALA A 95 9.80 -0.26 -33.90
CA ALA A 95 8.34 -0.26 -33.90
C ALA A 95 7.73 -1.66 -33.70
N ASP A 96 8.40 -2.71 -34.21
CA ASP A 96 7.92 -4.08 -34.07
C ASP A 96 7.97 -4.57 -32.63
N ALA A 97 9.03 -4.25 -31.90
CA ALA A 97 9.16 -4.56 -30.47
C ALA A 97 8.09 -3.85 -29.65
N CYS A 98 7.79 -2.57 -29.95
CA CYS A 98 6.67 -1.84 -29.34
C CYS A 98 5.33 -2.55 -29.60
N ARG A 99 5.05 -2.90 -30.86
CA ARG A 99 3.79 -3.58 -31.21
C ARG A 99 3.65 -4.92 -30.50
N ALA A 100 4.70 -5.72 -30.46
CA ALA A 100 4.72 -7.02 -29.76
C ALA A 100 4.47 -6.84 -28.26
N ALA A 101 5.13 -5.86 -27.61
CA ALA A 101 4.94 -5.59 -26.20
C ALA A 101 3.52 -5.09 -25.88
N LEU A 102 2.93 -4.24 -26.73
CA LEU A 102 1.54 -3.78 -26.54
C LEU A 102 0.53 -4.92 -26.75
N ALA A 103 0.78 -5.83 -27.69
CA ALA A 103 -0.06 -7.02 -27.88
C ALA A 103 0.00 -7.94 -26.66
N GLU A 104 1.20 -8.19 -26.12
CA GLU A 104 1.39 -8.97 -24.90
C GLU A 104 0.72 -8.29 -23.67
N ALA A 105 0.81 -6.95 -23.56
CA ALA A 105 0.11 -6.21 -22.53
C ALA A 105 -1.41 -6.43 -22.58
N ARG A 106 -1.99 -6.38 -23.80
CA ARG A 106 -3.41 -6.64 -24.00
C ARG A 106 -3.80 -8.05 -23.59
N ALA A 107 -3.05 -9.06 -24.01
CA ALA A 107 -3.30 -10.45 -23.67
C ALA A 107 -3.26 -10.69 -22.16
N ARG A 108 -2.27 -10.12 -21.46
CA ARG A 108 -2.17 -10.22 -19.99
C ARG A 108 -3.30 -9.51 -19.27
N LEU A 109 -3.69 -8.33 -19.72
CA LEU A 109 -4.78 -7.56 -19.11
C LEU A 109 -6.15 -8.16 -19.40
N SER A 110 -6.35 -8.78 -20.58
CA SER A 110 -7.60 -9.47 -20.95
C SER A 110 -7.75 -10.85 -20.27
N GLY A 111 -6.75 -11.30 -19.53
CA GLY A 111 -6.79 -12.60 -18.86
C GLY A 111 -6.56 -13.81 -19.79
N GLU A 112 -6.20 -13.58 -21.05
CA GLU A 112 -5.90 -14.64 -22.03
C GLU A 112 -4.53 -15.30 -21.74
N SER A 113 -3.62 -14.59 -21.08
CA SER A 113 -2.33 -15.11 -20.63
C SER A 113 -2.40 -15.48 -19.15
N ARG A 114 -2.91 -16.65 -18.82
CA ARG A 114 -2.75 -17.24 -17.49
C ARG A 114 -1.28 -17.59 -17.32
N PRO A 115 -0.56 -17.06 -16.31
CA PRO A 115 0.80 -17.53 -16.04
C PRO A 115 0.72 -19.04 -15.78
N PRO A 116 1.73 -19.83 -16.21
CA PRO A 116 1.76 -21.24 -15.87
C PRO A 116 1.68 -21.36 -14.35
N SER A 117 0.63 -21.98 -13.89
CA SER A 117 0.44 -22.31 -12.48
C SER A 117 1.66 -23.14 -12.08
N GLY A 118 2.53 -22.54 -11.24
CA GLY A 118 3.55 -23.30 -10.55
C GLY A 118 2.89 -24.50 -9.89
N THR A 119 3.43 -25.67 -10.16
CA THR A 119 3.06 -26.93 -9.55
C THR A 119 3.26 -26.82 -8.03
N GLY A 120 2.21 -26.42 -7.34
CA GLY A 120 2.08 -26.51 -5.91
C GLY A 120 0.75 -27.21 -5.66
N ASP A 121 0.81 -28.46 -5.21
CA ASP A 121 -0.33 -29.23 -4.73
C ASP A 121 -1.07 -28.40 -3.65
N ALA A 122 -2.10 -27.71 -4.09
CA ALA A 122 -3.17 -27.21 -3.23
C ALA A 122 -4.51 -27.61 -3.88
N ALA A 123 -4.76 -28.91 -3.91
CA ALA A 123 -6.12 -29.44 -3.92
C ALA A 123 -6.78 -29.11 -2.57
N GLY A 124 -6.70 -27.85 -2.13
CA GLY A 124 -7.35 -27.27 -0.98
C GLY A 124 -8.61 -26.59 -1.45
N ASN A 125 -9.73 -27.25 -1.22
CA ASN A 125 -11.09 -26.77 -1.02
C ASN A 125 -11.30 -25.30 -1.49
N THR A 126 -11.30 -25.06 -2.81
CA THR A 126 -11.65 -23.78 -3.39
C THR A 126 -13.13 -23.52 -3.10
N ARG A 127 -13.39 -22.84 -2.00
CA ARG A 127 -14.74 -22.33 -1.73
C ARG A 127 -15.14 -21.43 -2.90
N PRO A 128 -16.35 -21.58 -3.46
CA PRO A 128 -16.81 -20.69 -4.52
C PRO A 128 -16.72 -19.24 -4.03
N MET A 129 -16.14 -18.35 -4.86
CA MET A 129 -16.02 -16.94 -4.55
C MET A 129 -17.40 -16.33 -4.34
N ALA A 130 -17.63 -15.69 -3.21
CA ALA A 130 -18.90 -15.04 -2.92
C ALA A 130 -19.14 -13.89 -3.91
N ARG A 131 -20.30 -13.87 -4.55
CA ARG A 131 -20.68 -12.85 -5.54
C ARG A 131 -21.08 -11.52 -4.93
N ALA A 132 -21.35 -11.50 -3.61
CA ALA A 132 -21.72 -10.30 -2.88
C ALA A 132 -21.14 -10.31 -1.48
N LEU A 133 -20.81 -9.14 -0.96
CA LEU A 133 -20.27 -8.95 0.39
C LEU A 133 -21.17 -9.56 1.48
N ARG A 134 -22.50 -9.44 1.32
CA ARG A 134 -23.50 -10.06 2.22
C ARG A 134 -23.40 -11.59 2.26
N GLN A 135 -23.15 -12.22 1.13
CA GLN A 135 -22.96 -13.67 1.04
C GLN A 135 -21.68 -14.11 1.73
N ALA A 136 -20.59 -13.34 1.55
CA ALA A 136 -19.33 -13.57 2.23
C ALA A 136 -19.45 -13.40 3.75
N ALA A 137 -20.15 -12.37 4.21
CA ALA A 137 -20.39 -12.10 5.62
C ALA A 137 -21.29 -13.20 6.26
N GLY A 138 -22.30 -13.70 5.54
CA GLY A 138 -23.14 -14.80 5.99
C GLY A 138 -22.41 -16.14 6.07
N ALA A 139 -21.44 -16.39 5.18
CA ALA A 139 -20.59 -17.58 5.23
C ALA A 139 -19.61 -17.58 6.40
N ALA A 140 -19.33 -16.42 6.98
CA ALA A 140 -18.52 -16.27 8.19
C ALA A 140 -19.29 -16.55 9.49
N ALA A 141 -20.58 -16.86 9.42
CA ALA A 141 -21.46 -17.15 10.56
C ALA A 141 -21.32 -18.60 11.10
N GLY A 142 -20.04 -19.04 11.30
CA GLY A 142 -19.72 -20.25 12.07
C GLY A 142 -19.53 -19.95 13.57
N PRO A 143 -19.01 -20.89 14.37
CA PRO A 143 -18.76 -20.70 15.81
C PRO A 143 -17.82 -19.54 16.17
N THR A 144 -17.17 -18.92 15.17
CA THR A 144 -16.37 -17.68 15.25
C THR A 144 -17.18 -16.48 14.75
N ALA A 145 -18.49 -16.57 14.71
CA ALA A 145 -19.38 -15.50 14.27
C ALA A 145 -19.13 -14.21 15.05
N GLY A 146 -18.68 -13.15 14.33
CA GLY A 146 -18.50 -11.83 14.91
C GLY A 146 -17.20 -11.10 14.53
N ALA A 147 -16.21 -11.79 13.95
CA ALA A 147 -14.94 -11.18 13.56
C ALA A 147 -14.70 -11.32 12.05
N GLY A 148 -15.34 -10.46 11.26
CA GLY A 148 -15.10 -10.38 9.83
C GLY A 148 -14.37 -9.09 9.47
N LEU A 149 -13.49 -9.13 8.51
CA LEU A 149 -12.79 -8.02 7.93
C LEU A 149 -13.08 -7.94 6.44
N ALA A 150 -13.47 -6.78 5.94
CA ALA A 150 -13.59 -6.50 4.51
C ALA A 150 -12.35 -5.77 4.04
N GLN A 151 -11.61 -6.35 3.09
CA GLN A 151 -10.56 -5.65 2.36
C GLN A 151 -11.16 -4.99 1.11
N ILE A 152 -10.93 -3.66 0.97
CA ILE A 152 -11.49 -2.86 -0.10
C ILE A 152 -10.35 -2.18 -0.87
N SER A 153 -10.31 -2.39 -2.19
CA SER A 153 -9.31 -1.83 -3.09
C SER A 153 -9.93 -1.33 -4.41
N VAL A 154 -11.19 -0.91 -4.36
CA VAL A 154 -11.89 -0.30 -5.49
C VAL A 154 -11.44 1.17 -5.67
N PRO A 155 -11.67 1.82 -6.84
CA PRO A 155 -11.34 3.23 -7.01
C PRO A 155 -11.97 4.12 -5.94
N GLY A 156 -11.19 5.14 -5.47
CA GLY A 156 -11.54 5.99 -4.35
C GLY A 156 -12.98 6.52 -4.31
N PRO A 157 -13.55 7.00 -5.42
CA PRO A 157 -14.93 7.47 -5.45
C PRO A 157 -15.99 6.45 -5.03
N TYR A 158 -15.71 5.15 -5.16
CA TYR A 158 -16.62 4.06 -4.79
C TYR A 158 -16.30 3.46 -3.43
N ALA A 159 -15.10 3.69 -2.93
CA ALA A 159 -14.55 3.00 -1.78
C ALA A 159 -15.34 3.25 -0.49
N ALA A 160 -15.77 4.48 -0.25
CA ALA A 160 -16.55 4.83 0.93
C ALA A 160 -17.91 4.12 0.97
N ALA A 161 -18.58 3.99 -0.20
CA ALA A 161 -19.85 3.28 -0.29
C ALA A 161 -19.71 1.78 0.03
N GLU A 162 -18.65 1.13 -0.49
CA GLU A 162 -18.35 -0.27 -0.18
C GLU A 162 -17.98 -0.46 1.29
N ALA A 163 -17.21 0.47 1.87
CA ALA A 163 -16.86 0.43 3.28
C ALA A 163 -18.10 0.60 4.19
N LEU A 164 -19.03 1.48 3.86
CA LEU A 164 -20.30 1.61 4.60
C LEU A 164 -21.14 0.35 4.54
N LYS A 165 -21.19 -0.34 3.39
CA LYS A 165 -21.85 -1.65 3.26
C LYS A 165 -21.22 -2.70 4.17
N ALA A 166 -19.88 -2.74 4.25
CA ALA A 166 -19.15 -3.64 5.12
C ALA A 166 -19.46 -3.36 6.60
N LEU A 167 -19.41 -2.09 7.02
CA LEU A 167 -19.76 -1.67 8.37
C LEU A 167 -21.22 -2.02 8.73
N ALA A 168 -22.16 -1.87 7.78
CA ALA A 168 -23.57 -2.23 7.98
C ALA A 168 -23.76 -3.75 8.21
N LEU A 169 -22.85 -4.57 7.69
CA LEU A 169 -22.80 -6.01 7.91
C LEU A 169 -22.03 -6.42 9.18
N GLY A 170 -21.55 -5.44 9.95
CA GLY A 170 -20.78 -5.68 11.16
C GLY A 170 -19.35 -6.12 10.92
N LEU A 171 -18.76 -5.80 9.77
CA LEU A 171 -17.36 -6.08 9.44
C LEU A 171 -16.47 -4.91 9.82
N ASP A 172 -15.25 -5.19 10.24
CA ASP A 172 -14.16 -4.21 10.22
C ASP A 172 -13.69 -3.99 8.78
N VAL A 173 -13.01 -2.88 8.51
CA VAL A 173 -12.63 -2.51 7.16
C VAL A 173 -11.13 -2.27 7.06
N PHE A 174 -10.48 -2.94 6.11
CA PHE A 174 -9.15 -2.62 5.61
C PHE A 174 -9.32 -1.91 4.26
N LEU A 175 -9.26 -0.57 4.29
CA LEU A 175 -9.50 0.29 3.14
C LEU A 175 -8.17 0.66 2.50
N PHE A 176 -7.77 -0.16 1.53
CA PHE A 176 -6.54 -0.01 0.77
C PHE A 176 -6.64 1.16 -0.23
N SER A 177 -7.86 1.43 -0.74
CA SER A 177 -8.12 2.49 -1.71
C SER A 177 -7.62 3.84 -1.24
N ASP A 178 -6.94 4.54 -2.12
CA ASP A 178 -6.56 5.95 -2.02
C ASP A 178 -7.63 6.88 -2.65
N ASN A 179 -7.35 8.18 -2.71
CA ASN A 179 -8.21 9.19 -3.37
C ASN A 179 -9.67 9.21 -2.88
N VAL A 180 -9.94 8.77 -1.67
CA VAL A 180 -11.23 8.95 -1.00
C VAL A 180 -11.34 10.40 -0.52
N PRO A 181 -12.43 11.13 -0.82
CA PRO A 181 -12.62 12.50 -0.32
C PRO A 181 -12.57 12.58 1.19
N LEU A 182 -11.92 13.63 1.74
CA LEU A 182 -11.72 13.80 3.18
C LEU A 182 -13.05 13.78 3.96
N ALA A 183 -14.08 14.43 3.45
CA ALA A 183 -15.40 14.43 4.10
C ALA A 183 -16.00 13.01 4.19
N GLN A 184 -15.76 12.16 3.19
CA GLN A 184 -16.20 10.77 3.21
C GLN A 184 -15.39 9.93 4.21
N GLU A 185 -14.09 10.17 4.33
CA GLU A 185 -13.25 9.53 5.34
C GLU A 185 -13.74 9.86 6.76
N VAL A 186 -13.98 11.14 7.04
CA VAL A 186 -14.50 11.60 8.34
C VAL A 186 -15.84 10.93 8.66
N ALA A 187 -16.78 10.94 7.71
CA ALA A 187 -18.09 10.30 7.89
C ALA A 187 -17.96 8.79 8.13
N LEU A 188 -17.12 8.12 7.34
CA LEU A 188 -16.89 6.68 7.44
C LEU A 188 -16.29 6.28 8.80
N LYS A 189 -15.26 6.98 9.26
CA LYS A 189 -14.61 6.70 10.55
C LYS A 189 -15.53 6.98 11.74
N ARG A 190 -16.34 8.03 11.68
CA ARG A 190 -17.38 8.31 12.69
C ARG A 190 -18.44 7.22 12.72
N GLU A 191 -18.89 6.75 11.57
CA GLU A 191 -19.85 5.66 11.49
C GLU A 191 -19.28 4.34 12.02
N ALA A 192 -18.01 4.05 11.72
CA ALA A 192 -17.30 2.89 12.27
C ALA A 192 -17.21 2.98 13.80
N GLN A 193 -16.84 4.15 14.33
CA GLN A 193 -16.78 4.39 15.78
C GLN A 193 -18.15 4.18 16.44
N ARG A 194 -19.24 4.70 15.84
CA ARG A 194 -20.61 4.52 16.34
C ARG A 194 -21.03 3.06 16.39
N ARG A 195 -20.54 2.25 15.44
CA ARG A 195 -20.83 0.80 15.35
C ARG A 195 -19.88 -0.08 16.18
N GLY A 196 -18.86 0.50 16.82
CA GLY A 196 -17.82 -0.26 17.51
C GLY A 196 -16.95 -1.07 16.55
N ARG A 197 -16.77 -0.60 15.31
CA ARG A 197 -15.95 -1.21 14.25
C ARG A 197 -14.76 -0.36 13.93
N LEU A 198 -13.71 -0.98 13.37
CA LEU A 198 -12.49 -0.30 12.96
C LEU A 198 -12.48 -0.09 11.44
N VAL A 199 -12.06 1.11 11.01
CA VAL A 199 -11.66 1.38 9.62
C VAL A 199 -10.17 1.68 9.61
N MET A 200 -9.40 0.78 8.99
CA MET A 200 -7.99 0.97 8.68
C MET A 200 -7.88 1.63 7.30
N GLY A 201 -7.53 2.90 7.25
CA GLY A 201 -7.51 3.70 6.02
C GLY A 201 -8.56 4.82 5.99
N PRO A 202 -8.82 5.44 4.85
CA PRO A 202 -8.31 5.12 3.47
C PRO A 202 -6.79 5.26 3.34
N ASP A 203 -6.27 4.82 2.20
CA ASP A 203 -4.83 4.80 1.92
C ASP A 203 -4.05 3.98 2.99
N CYS A 204 -4.63 2.86 3.39
CA CYS A 204 -3.98 1.93 4.31
C CYS A 204 -3.38 0.76 3.53
N GLY A 205 -2.07 0.80 3.31
CA GLY A 205 -1.35 -0.26 2.61
C GLY A 205 -0.87 -1.40 3.52
N THR A 206 -0.95 -1.26 4.85
CA THR A 206 -0.24 -2.17 5.75
C THR A 206 -1.01 -2.41 7.03
N ALA A 207 -1.27 -3.68 7.35
CA ALA A 207 -1.74 -4.10 8.67
C ALA A 207 -1.29 -5.55 8.96
N ILE A 208 -1.24 -5.93 10.23
CA ILE A 208 -1.06 -7.30 10.70
C ILE A 208 -2.15 -7.57 11.74
N VAL A 209 -3.09 -8.44 11.42
CA VAL A 209 -4.23 -8.75 12.29
C VAL A 209 -4.20 -10.22 12.68
N GLY A 210 -4.14 -10.50 13.96
CA GLY A 210 -4.04 -11.88 14.46
C GLY A 210 -2.79 -12.64 14.00
N GLY A 211 -1.73 -11.92 13.60
CA GLY A 211 -0.51 -12.49 13.01
C GLY A 211 -0.58 -12.68 11.49
N VAL A 212 -1.70 -12.31 10.85
CA VAL A 212 -1.84 -12.38 9.39
C VAL A 212 -1.46 -11.04 8.76
N PRO A 213 -0.44 -11.00 7.90
CA PRO A 213 -0.08 -9.77 7.18
C PRO A 213 -1.10 -9.46 6.09
N LEU A 214 -1.51 -8.19 6.00
CA LEU A 214 -2.45 -7.67 5.01
C LEU A 214 -1.79 -6.59 4.15
N GLY A 215 -2.17 -6.52 2.88
CA GLY A 215 -1.63 -5.56 1.92
C GLY A 215 -0.13 -5.74 1.72
N PHE A 216 0.65 -4.71 1.99
CA PHE A 216 2.11 -4.70 1.87
C PHE A 216 2.83 -5.05 3.18
N ALA A 217 2.13 -5.60 4.18
CA ALA A 217 2.77 -5.95 5.43
C ALA A 217 3.80 -7.07 5.25
N ASN A 218 4.93 -6.92 5.93
CA ASN A 218 5.96 -7.95 5.97
C ASN A 218 5.52 -9.14 6.83
N ALA A 219 5.94 -10.34 6.47
CA ALA A 219 5.82 -11.51 7.30
C ALA A 219 6.87 -11.43 8.43
N VAL A 220 6.41 -11.14 9.64
CA VAL A 220 7.29 -10.96 10.81
C VAL A 220 6.91 -11.93 11.92
N ARG A 221 7.86 -12.13 12.87
CA ARG A 221 7.63 -13.00 14.01
C ARG A 221 6.46 -12.47 14.86
N ARG A 222 5.59 -13.39 15.28
CA ARG A 222 4.55 -13.07 16.26
C ARG A 222 5.19 -12.82 17.64
N GLY A 223 4.69 -11.81 18.35
CA GLY A 223 5.21 -11.44 19.67
C GLY A 223 4.26 -10.53 20.42
N SER A 224 4.79 -9.63 21.23
CA SER A 224 4.00 -8.84 22.18
C SER A 224 4.00 -7.34 21.94
N ILE A 225 4.51 -6.88 20.82
CA ILE A 225 4.52 -5.45 20.49
C ILE A 225 3.36 -5.16 19.54
N GLY A 226 2.41 -4.35 19.99
CA GLY A 226 1.29 -3.85 19.19
C GLY A 226 1.63 -2.48 18.60
N LEU A 227 1.31 -2.26 17.32
CA LEU A 227 1.60 -1.01 16.64
C LEU A 227 0.32 -0.38 16.09
N VAL A 228 0.23 0.96 16.16
CA VAL A 228 -0.76 1.72 15.39
C VAL A 228 -0.03 2.82 14.64
N ALA A 229 -0.29 2.95 13.35
CA ALA A 229 0.47 3.89 12.53
C ALA A 229 -0.36 4.61 11.48
N ALA A 230 -0.15 5.92 11.37
CA ALA A 230 -0.61 6.75 10.25
C ALA A 230 0.50 6.92 9.19
N SER A 231 1.44 5.97 9.13
CA SER A 231 2.51 5.88 8.15
C SER A 231 2.69 4.41 7.75
N GLY A 232 2.27 4.04 6.54
CA GLY A 232 2.37 2.66 6.06
C GLY A 232 3.82 2.16 5.97
N THR A 233 4.70 2.95 5.35
CA THR A 233 6.14 2.64 5.24
C THR A 233 6.84 2.63 6.60
N GLY A 234 6.49 3.57 7.50
CA GLY A 234 7.00 3.56 8.87
C GLY A 234 6.58 2.31 9.63
N LEU A 235 5.34 1.84 9.43
CA LEU A 235 4.86 0.60 10.03
C LEU A 235 5.62 -0.62 9.51
N GLN A 236 5.90 -0.68 8.20
CA GLN A 236 6.69 -1.75 7.58
C GLN A 236 8.11 -1.77 8.12
N GLU A 237 8.77 -0.60 8.20
CA GLU A 237 10.14 -0.50 8.69
C GLU A 237 10.23 -0.93 10.16
N VAL A 238 9.39 -0.40 11.04
CA VAL A 238 9.45 -0.73 12.47
C VAL A 238 9.12 -2.21 12.72
N THR A 239 8.11 -2.78 12.03
CA THR A 239 7.81 -4.22 12.17
C THR A 239 8.96 -5.10 11.71
N SER A 240 9.66 -4.72 10.64
CA SER A 240 10.86 -5.42 10.14
C SER A 240 12.03 -5.30 11.11
N GLN A 241 12.24 -4.13 11.72
CA GLN A 241 13.28 -3.92 12.72
C GLN A 241 13.03 -4.73 13.99
N ILE A 242 11.80 -4.71 14.52
CA ILE A 242 11.38 -5.57 15.64
C ILE A 242 11.71 -7.04 15.35
N HIS A 243 11.41 -7.51 14.13
CA HIS A 243 11.71 -8.87 13.73
C HIS A 243 13.22 -9.15 13.69
N ARG A 244 14.01 -8.25 13.10
CA ARG A 244 15.50 -8.36 13.01
C ARG A 244 16.16 -8.37 14.39
N LEU A 245 15.65 -7.58 15.32
CA LEU A 245 16.14 -7.50 16.70
C LEU A 245 15.67 -8.66 17.60
N GLY A 246 15.03 -9.68 17.04
CA GLY A 246 14.58 -10.86 17.78
C GLY A 246 13.23 -10.70 18.48
N GLY A 247 12.60 -9.52 18.41
CA GLY A 247 11.26 -9.25 18.91
C GLY A 247 10.17 -9.83 18.01
N GLY A 248 8.91 -9.51 18.32
CA GLY A 248 7.76 -9.92 17.52
C GLY A 248 6.56 -9.00 17.70
N VAL A 249 5.69 -9.01 16.69
CA VAL A 249 4.52 -8.17 16.57
C VAL A 249 3.27 -8.93 16.97
N SER A 250 2.45 -8.36 17.87
CA SER A 250 1.13 -8.91 18.21
C SER A 250 0.10 -8.54 17.16
N GLN A 251 -0.03 -7.25 16.92
CA GLN A 251 -0.93 -6.63 15.95
C GLN A 251 -0.22 -5.41 15.35
N ALA A 252 -0.54 -5.06 14.11
CA ALA A 252 -0.13 -3.81 13.50
C ALA A 252 -1.32 -3.19 12.74
N ILE A 253 -1.74 -2.00 13.14
CA ILE A 253 -2.94 -1.33 12.65
C ILE A 253 -2.51 -0.07 11.89
N GLY A 254 -2.68 -0.09 10.57
CA GLY A 254 -2.55 1.11 9.74
C GLY A 254 -3.83 1.94 9.80
N THR A 255 -3.74 3.25 9.94
CA THR A 255 -4.91 4.12 10.08
C THR A 255 -5.18 5.01 8.87
N GLY A 256 -4.25 4.98 7.88
CA GLY A 256 -4.23 5.91 6.77
C GLY A 256 -3.53 7.23 7.12
N GLY A 257 -2.92 7.85 6.10
CA GLY A 257 -2.01 8.99 6.27
C GLY A 257 -2.65 10.26 6.80
N ARG A 258 -3.99 10.38 6.74
CA ARG A 258 -4.73 11.59 7.15
C ARG A 258 -5.40 11.47 8.52
N ASP A 259 -5.31 10.30 9.18
CA ASP A 259 -6.04 10.04 10.43
C ASP A 259 -5.73 11.06 11.53
N LEU A 260 -4.49 11.58 11.58
CA LEU A 260 -4.05 12.55 12.58
C LEU A 260 -4.19 14.02 12.15
N GLN A 261 -4.89 14.31 11.06
CA GLN A 261 -5.33 15.67 10.73
C GLN A 261 -6.47 16.10 11.67
N ALA A 262 -6.60 17.41 11.88
CA ALA A 262 -7.61 17.97 12.77
C ALA A 262 -9.04 17.55 12.43
N GLU A 263 -9.37 17.51 11.14
CA GLU A 263 -10.70 17.16 10.63
C GLU A 263 -11.09 15.70 10.93
N VAL A 264 -10.11 14.78 10.89
CA VAL A 264 -10.31 13.35 11.15
C VAL A 264 -10.21 13.04 12.64
N GLY A 265 -9.28 13.67 13.36
CA GLY A 265 -9.22 13.65 14.82
C GLY A 265 -8.72 12.33 15.41
N ALA A 266 -7.85 11.61 14.72
CA ALA A 266 -7.27 10.33 15.16
C ALA A 266 -8.32 9.27 15.54
N VAL A 267 -9.44 9.19 14.84
CA VAL A 267 -10.51 8.25 15.19
C VAL A 267 -10.00 6.81 15.15
N SER A 268 -9.39 6.39 14.05
CA SER A 268 -8.87 5.02 13.91
C SER A 268 -7.67 4.76 14.81
N MET A 269 -6.79 5.73 15.01
CA MET A 269 -5.64 5.63 15.91
C MET A 269 -6.10 5.35 17.34
N ARG A 270 -7.04 6.13 17.84
CA ARG A 270 -7.58 5.97 19.20
C ARG A 270 -8.32 4.65 19.39
N GLN A 271 -9.07 4.22 18.39
CA GLN A 271 -9.71 2.88 18.40
C GLN A 271 -8.66 1.76 18.40
N GLY A 272 -7.61 1.89 17.56
CA GLY A 272 -6.49 0.93 17.53
C GLY A 272 -5.78 0.84 18.87
N ILE A 273 -5.48 1.96 19.52
CA ILE A 273 -4.90 2.00 20.87
C ILE A 273 -5.80 1.27 21.87
N ALA A 274 -7.11 1.53 21.84
CA ALA A 274 -8.07 0.88 22.73
C ALA A 274 -8.19 -0.63 22.48
N LEU A 275 -8.03 -1.09 21.24
CA LEU A 275 -7.99 -2.52 20.89
C LEU A 275 -6.71 -3.16 21.44
N LEU A 276 -5.56 -2.55 21.26
CA LEU A 276 -4.27 -3.04 21.77
C LEU A 276 -4.22 -3.03 23.31
N ALA A 277 -4.86 -2.05 23.95
CA ALA A 277 -4.98 -2.00 25.40
C ALA A 277 -5.68 -3.24 25.96
N ARG A 278 -6.72 -3.72 25.27
CA ARG A 278 -7.50 -4.91 25.68
C ARG A 278 -6.93 -6.24 25.18
N ASP A 279 -6.02 -6.21 24.21
CA ASP A 279 -5.41 -7.42 23.67
C ASP A 279 -4.41 -8.03 24.67
N PRO A 280 -4.66 -9.22 25.23
CA PRO A 280 -3.75 -9.87 26.18
C PRO A 280 -2.40 -10.25 25.53
N GLY A 281 -2.37 -10.40 24.21
CA GLY A 281 -1.14 -10.65 23.45
C GLY A 281 -0.24 -9.43 23.32
N THR A 282 -0.76 -8.21 23.55
CA THR A 282 0.00 -6.98 23.44
C THR A 282 0.50 -6.52 24.82
N ARG A 283 1.81 -6.38 24.97
CA ARG A 283 2.45 -5.91 26.21
C ARG A 283 3.02 -4.50 26.11
N VAL A 284 3.36 -4.05 24.91
CA VAL A 284 3.90 -2.72 24.61
C VAL A 284 3.15 -2.15 23.40
N ILE A 285 2.84 -0.87 23.42
CA ILE A 285 2.18 -0.18 22.30
C ILE A 285 3.19 0.79 21.67
N ALA A 286 3.34 0.71 20.34
CA ALA A 286 4.15 1.65 19.57
C ALA A 286 3.26 2.44 18.59
N ILE A 287 3.47 3.77 18.54
CA ILE A 287 2.78 4.68 17.64
C ILE A 287 3.78 5.27 16.65
N ILE A 288 3.46 5.22 15.36
CA ILE A 288 4.26 5.82 14.31
C ILE A 288 3.36 6.72 13.46
N SER A 289 3.68 7.99 13.34
CA SER A 289 2.91 8.93 12.55
C SER A 289 3.77 10.02 11.93
N LYS A 290 3.29 10.57 10.81
CA LYS A 290 3.68 11.89 10.35
C LYS A 290 3.28 12.92 11.42
N PRO A 291 3.77 14.19 11.34
CA PRO A 291 3.40 15.21 12.33
C PRO A 291 1.87 15.32 12.45
N PRO A 292 1.30 15.12 13.65
CA PRO A 292 -0.13 15.27 13.87
C PRO A 292 -0.50 16.75 14.00
N ALA A 293 -1.80 17.06 13.89
CA ALA A 293 -2.30 18.35 14.39
C ALA A 293 -2.03 18.45 15.91
N PRO A 294 -1.64 19.63 16.44
CA PRO A 294 -1.20 19.77 17.84
C PRO A 294 -2.20 19.23 18.87
N GLU A 295 -3.48 19.52 18.70
CA GLU A 295 -4.55 19.02 19.57
C GLU A 295 -4.72 17.50 19.46
N VAL A 296 -4.58 16.95 18.24
CA VAL A 296 -4.71 15.50 17.98
C VAL A 296 -3.55 14.73 18.63
N ALA A 297 -2.34 15.29 18.63
CA ALA A 297 -1.21 14.73 19.39
C ALA A 297 -1.53 14.58 20.88
N GLY A 298 -2.19 15.57 21.46
CA GLY A 298 -2.66 15.53 22.83
C GLY A 298 -3.65 14.40 23.09
N TRP A 299 -4.61 14.19 22.19
CA TRP A 299 -5.60 13.12 22.32
C TRP A 299 -4.97 11.73 22.19
N VAL A 300 -3.99 11.56 21.31
CA VAL A 300 -3.27 10.29 21.15
C VAL A 300 -2.48 9.97 22.42
N ARG A 301 -1.74 10.95 22.97
CA ARG A 301 -1.01 10.77 24.23
C ARG A 301 -1.94 10.40 25.39
N ALA A 302 -3.07 11.10 25.52
CA ALA A 302 -4.09 10.77 26.54
C ALA A 302 -4.66 9.36 26.38
N ALA A 303 -4.89 8.91 25.14
CA ALA A 303 -5.35 7.55 24.87
C ALA A 303 -4.31 6.49 25.26
N LEU A 304 -3.02 6.77 25.05
CA LEU A 304 -1.93 5.88 25.48
C LEU A 304 -1.78 5.83 27.01
N GLU A 305 -1.88 6.95 27.68
CA GLU A 305 -1.90 7.00 29.13
C GLU A 305 -3.07 6.16 29.71
N ALA A 306 -4.26 6.27 29.10
CA ALA A 306 -5.43 5.47 29.48
C ALA A 306 -5.30 3.98 29.15
N ALA A 307 -4.46 3.60 28.21
CA ALA A 307 -4.26 2.21 27.81
C ALA A 307 -3.61 1.32 28.90
N GLY A 308 -2.92 1.93 29.87
CA GLY A 308 -2.33 1.23 31.00
C GLY A 308 -1.19 0.26 30.62
N LYS A 309 -0.58 0.43 29.46
CA LYS A 309 0.56 -0.37 28.96
C LYS A 309 1.76 0.55 28.66
N PRO A 310 3.00 0.06 28.79
CA PRO A 310 4.16 0.79 28.30
C PRO A 310 3.97 1.20 26.83
N ALA A 311 4.32 2.43 26.51
CA ALA A 311 4.13 2.93 25.15
C ALA A 311 5.33 3.74 24.65
N VAL A 312 5.57 3.64 23.33
CA VAL A 312 6.55 4.44 22.59
C VAL A 312 5.82 5.20 21.50
N VAL A 313 6.12 6.49 21.35
CA VAL A 313 5.52 7.37 20.34
C VAL A 313 6.62 7.95 19.47
N LEU A 314 6.46 7.80 18.17
CA LEU A 314 7.20 8.54 17.17
C LEU A 314 6.23 9.43 16.35
N PHE A 315 6.32 10.73 16.54
CA PHE A 315 5.79 11.72 15.62
C PHE A 315 6.95 12.25 14.79
N ILE A 316 7.03 11.85 13.53
CA ILE A 316 8.16 12.16 12.65
C ILE A 316 8.34 13.69 12.58
N GLY A 317 9.55 14.16 12.91
CA GLY A 317 9.85 15.59 12.96
C GLY A 317 9.67 16.25 14.33
N GLU A 318 9.07 15.57 15.31
CA GLU A 318 9.11 16.01 16.70
C GLU A 318 10.38 15.50 17.39
N PRO A 319 11.01 16.30 18.27
CA PRO A 319 12.18 15.86 19.02
C PRO A 319 11.82 14.76 20.02
N ALA A 320 12.80 13.92 20.34
CA ALA A 320 12.69 12.97 21.44
C ALA A 320 12.43 13.72 22.77
N ALA A 321 11.63 13.11 23.63
CA ALA A 321 11.37 13.63 24.96
C ALA A 321 11.63 12.56 26.02
N ALA A 322 12.10 12.99 27.18
CA ALA A 322 12.32 12.08 28.30
C ALA A 322 11.04 11.31 28.65
N PRO A 323 11.15 10.01 29.00
CA PRO A 323 10.01 9.21 29.38
C PRO A 323 9.22 9.85 30.51
N ARG A 324 7.91 10.05 30.28
CA ARG A 324 7.02 10.59 31.31
C ARG A 324 6.45 9.43 32.12
N ARG A 325 6.53 9.56 33.45
CA ARG A 325 5.84 8.68 34.40
C ARG A 325 4.93 9.54 35.26
N ARG A 326 3.66 9.26 35.29
CA ARG A 326 2.69 9.88 36.19
C ARG A 326 2.23 8.83 37.21
N GLY A 327 2.56 9.01 38.47
CA GLY A 327 1.95 8.35 39.62
C GLY A 327 1.57 6.88 39.44
N GLY A 328 2.55 5.94 39.26
CA GLY A 328 2.25 4.51 39.15
C GLY A 328 1.83 4.03 37.75
N GLN A 329 1.70 4.93 36.78
CA GLN A 329 1.41 4.55 35.39
C GLN A 329 2.64 4.00 34.66
N PRO A 330 2.43 3.12 33.65
CA PRO A 330 3.50 2.65 32.78
C PRO A 330 4.20 3.81 32.05
N PRO A 331 5.48 3.65 31.66
CA PRO A 331 6.21 4.69 30.97
C PRO A 331 5.65 4.97 29.58
N LEU A 332 5.56 6.26 29.24
CA LEU A 332 5.34 6.74 27.87
C LEU A 332 6.62 7.45 27.41
N ALA A 333 7.30 6.87 26.43
CA ALA A 333 8.50 7.43 25.80
C ALA A 333 8.16 8.06 24.45
N GLN A 334 8.79 9.19 24.14
CA GLN A 334 8.76 9.78 22.80
C GLN A 334 10.15 9.72 22.20
N VAL A 335 10.27 9.09 21.04
CA VAL A 335 11.53 8.95 20.27
C VAL A 335 11.55 9.94 19.11
N GLY A 336 12.74 10.27 18.61
CA GLY A 336 12.91 11.24 17.53
C GLY A 336 13.03 10.60 16.14
N THR A 337 13.42 9.34 16.08
CA THR A 337 13.67 8.63 14.81
C THR A 337 13.08 7.22 14.81
N LEU A 338 13.06 6.58 13.63
CA LEU A 338 12.60 5.18 13.47
C LEU A 338 13.59 4.15 14.03
N VAL A 339 14.81 4.56 14.38
CA VAL A 339 15.86 3.66 14.88
C VAL A 339 16.11 3.81 16.38
N ASP A 340 15.55 4.83 17.02
CA ASP A 340 15.57 4.99 18.47
C ASP A 340 14.64 4.00 19.15
#